data_9ca3a7ed2222b906be729f33d6a35d85
#
_entry.id   9ca3a7ed2222b906be729f33d6a35d85
#
_cell.length_a   1.000
_cell.length_b   1.000
_cell.length_c   1.000
_cell.angle_alpha   90.00
_cell.angle_beta   90.00
_cell.angle_gamma   90.00
#
_symmetry.space_group_name_H-M   'P 1'
#
loop_
_entity.id
_entity.type
_entity.pdbx_description
1 polymer ?
#
loop_
_entity_poly.entity_id
_entity_poly.type
_entity_poly.pdbx_seq_one_letter_code
_entity_poly.pdbx_strand_id
1 'polypeptide(L)'
;MNYSKYSKILSFRYEPIIVAMSLLIIFAKSSFCKENVGLNFIDDIPVMDSMKIEPELSFGFDSPSGRIIIVIATSSDRRESIEKFYSEVMPQLGWKIYGKQYHRGEEKFQFISSNNLNGLIWRLSITPLTIP
;
A
#
# COMPACT_ATOMS: atom_id res chain seq x y z
N MET A 1 -31.27 22.18 63.89
CA MET A 1 -31.50 22.53 62.42
C MET A 1 -30.70 21.59 61.61
N ASN A 2 -31.39 20.60 60.98
CA ASN A 2 -30.75 19.43 60.39
C ASN A 2 -30.35 19.70 58.93
N TYR A 3 -29.09 19.91 58.68
CA TYR A 3 -28.50 20.04 57.32
C TYR A 3 -28.18 18.71 56.65
N SER A 4 -28.58 17.58 57.27
CA SER A 4 -28.24 16.21 56.76
C SER A 4 -29.14 15.66 55.68
N LYS A 5 -30.15 16.37 55.23
CA LYS A 5 -31.17 15.77 54.32
C LYS A 5 -31.03 16.15 52.85
N TYR A 6 -30.12 17.11 52.55
CA TYR A 6 -29.98 17.59 51.16
C TYR A 6 -28.75 17.03 50.45
N SER A 7 -27.83 16.35 51.14
CA SER A 7 -26.62 15.80 50.49
C SER A 7 -26.83 14.52 49.71
N LYS A 8 -27.96 13.80 49.92
CA LYS A 8 -28.25 12.52 49.22
C LYS A 8 -29.01 12.66 47.92
N ILE A 9 -29.54 13.84 47.61
CA ILE A 9 -30.37 14.03 46.40
C ILE A 9 -29.51 14.47 45.21
N LEU A 10 -28.35 15.05 45.44
CA LEU A 10 -27.48 15.53 44.34
C LEU A 10 -26.55 14.46 43.74
N SER A 11 -26.31 13.35 44.42
CA SER A 11 -25.35 12.33 43.98
C SER A 11 -25.93 11.35 42.94
N PHE A 12 -27.26 11.30 42.78
CA PHE A 12 -27.91 10.25 41.97
C PHE A 12 -28.27 10.68 40.53
N ARG A 13 -28.10 11.94 40.17
CA ARG A 13 -28.53 12.49 38.89
C ARG A 13 -27.46 12.52 37.81
N TYR A 14 -26.18 12.40 38.17
CA TYR A 14 -25.08 12.55 37.20
C TYR A 14 -24.41 11.24 36.80
N GLU A 15 -24.61 10.17 37.55
CA GLU A 15 -24.05 8.87 37.25
C GLU A 15 -24.45 8.32 35.86
N PRO A 16 -25.74 8.37 35.42
CA PRO A 16 -26.10 7.83 34.09
C PRO A 16 -25.57 8.71 32.96
N ILE A 17 -25.39 10.01 33.20
CA ILE A 17 -24.87 10.94 32.18
C ILE A 17 -23.37 10.73 31.97
N ILE A 18 -22.61 10.52 33.05
CA ILE A 18 -21.17 10.26 32.98
C ILE A 18 -20.91 8.88 32.34
N VAL A 19 -21.69 7.88 32.69
CA VAL A 19 -21.59 6.54 32.08
C VAL A 19 -21.96 6.57 30.59
N ALA A 20 -23.03 7.30 30.20
CA ALA A 20 -23.41 7.45 28.81
C ALA A 20 -22.36 8.21 27.98
N MET A 21 -21.73 9.24 28.58
CA MET A 21 -20.68 10.00 27.91
C MET A 21 -19.36 9.22 27.80
N SER A 22 -19.04 8.38 28.79
CA SER A 22 -17.86 7.48 28.69
C SER A 22 -18.06 6.35 27.66
N LEU A 23 -19.29 5.87 27.50
CA LEU A 23 -19.63 4.86 26.48
C LEU A 23 -19.54 5.42 25.06
N LEU A 24 -19.85 6.71 24.89
CA LEU A 24 -19.76 7.37 23.57
C LEU A 24 -18.31 7.55 23.10
N ILE A 25 -17.37 7.69 24.00
CA ILE A 25 -15.93 7.85 23.68
C ILE A 25 -15.30 6.51 23.21
N ILE A 26 -15.86 5.38 23.66
CA ILE A 26 -15.35 4.06 23.29
C ILE A 26 -15.68 3.70 21.82
N PHE A 27 -16.74 4.27 21.25
CA PHE A 27 -17.13 4.04 19.85
C PHE A 27 -16.39 4.91 18.83
N ALA A 28 -15.65 5.92 19.26
CA ALA A 28 -14.84 6.77 18.39
C ALA A 28 -13.44 6.20 18.12
N LYS A 29 -13.28 4.87 18.12
CA LYS A 29 -12.16 4.24 17.44
C LYS A 29 -12.47 4.25 15.95
N SER A 30 -12.24 5.39 15.31
CA SER A 30 -12.08 5.46 13.87
C SER A 30 -10.98 4.46 13.53
N SER A 31 -11.36 3.30 13.04
CA SER A 31 -10.45 2.43 12.33
C SER A 31 -9.95 3.25 11.15
N PHE A 32 -8.83 3.90 11.31
CA PHE A 32 -8.06 4.42 10.20
C PHE A 32 -7.61 3.18 9.44
N CYS A 33 -8.47 2.70 8.56
CA CYS A 33 -8.12 1.71 7.57
C CYS A 33 -7.07 2.40 6.70
N LYS A 34 -5.80 2.11 6.95
CA LYS A 34 -4.72 2.47 6.06
C LYS A 34 -4.94 1.60 4.83
N GLU A 35 -5.72 2.10 3.91
CA GLU A 35 -5.94 1.48 2.61
C GLU A 35 -4.55 1.38 1.97
N ASN A 36 -4.04 0.17 1.86
CA ASN A 36 -2.83 -0.12 1.11
C ASN A 36 -3.15 0.04 -0.39
N VAL A 37 -3.31 1.28 -0.80
CA VAL A 37 -3.68 1.69 -2.17
C VAL A 37 -2.65 1.22 -3.20
N GLY A 38 -1.43 0.86 -2.77
CA GLY A 38 -0.35 0.49 -3.68
C GLY A 38 -0.30 -0.97 -4.11
N LEU A 39 -0.87 -1.91 -3.36
CA LEU A 39 -0.66 -3.34 -3.60
C LEU A 39 -1.71 -3.98 -4.51
N ASN A 40 -2.92 -3.44 -4.55
CA ASN A 40 -4.01 -3.98 -5.37
C ASN A 40 -3.83 -3.74 -6.88
N PHE A 41 -2.88 -2.89 -7.28
CA PHE A 41 -2.66 -2.56 -8.69
C PHE A 41 -1.68 -3.50 -9.41
N ILE A 42 -0.99 -4.40 -8.69
CA ILE A 42 0.03 -5.28 -9.26
C ILE A 42 -0.39 -6.75 -9.21
N ASP A 43 -1.67 -7.04 -9.13
CA ASP A 43 -2.17 -8.41 -9.02
C ASP A 43 -1.70 -9.34 -10.16
N ASP A 44 -1.27 -8.77 -11.28
CA ASP A 44 -0.83 -9.50 -12.46
C ASP A 44 0.70 -9.48 -12.68
N ILE A 45 1.47 -8.87 -11.77
CA ILE A 45 2.94 -8.88 -11.80
C ILE A 45 3.47 -9.49 -10.51
N PRO A 46 4.09 -10.66 -10.55
CA PRO A 46 4.63 -11.28 -9.36
C PRO A 46 5.82 -10.48 -8.81
N VAL A 47 5.85 -10.32 -7.53
CA VAL A 47 7.01 -9.81 -6.79
C VAL A 47 7.73 -11.00 -6.18
N MET A 48 9.05 -11.09 -6.37
CA MET A 48 9.83 -12.17 -5.76
C MET A 48 9.72 -12.10 -4.23
N ASP A 49 9.70 -13.27 -3.58
CA ASP A 49 9.64 -13.39 -2.11
C ASP A 49 10.80 -12.66 -1.41
N SER A 50 11.93 -12.54 -2.08
CA SER A 50 13.11 -11.82 -1.58
C SER A 50 13.02 -10.30 -1.70
N MET A 51 11.99 -9.79 -2.36
CA MET A 51 11.78 -8.35 -2.54
C MET A 51 10.80 -7.85 -1.47
N LYS A 52 11.23 -6.86 -0.71
CA LYS A 52 10.39 -6.16 0.24
C LYS A 52 9.84 -4.90 -0.42
N ILE A 53 8.53 -4.84 -0.60
CA ILE A 53 7.85 -3.64 -1.12
C ILE A 53 7.89 -2.54 -0.07
N GLU A 54 8.11 -1.31 -0.52
CA GLU A 54 8.02 -0.08 0.27
C GLU A 54 6.70 0.65 -0.08
N PRO A 55 5.62 0.41 0.68
CA PRO A 55 4.28 0.89 0.31
C PRO A 55 4.18 2.42 0.30
N GLU A 56 4.97 3.10 1.15
CA GLU A 56 4.95 4.56 1.26
C GLU A 56 5.58 5.26 0.05
N LEU A 57 6.39 4.52 -0.71
CA LEU A 57 7.05 4.99 -1.93
C LEU A 57 6.39 4.45 -3.21
N SER A 58 5.36 3.60 -3.05
CA SER A 58 4.65 2.95 -4.14
C SER A 58 3.30 3.61 -4.35
N PHE A 59 2.91 3.79 -5.60
CA PHE A 59 1.62 4.40 -5.94
C PHE A 59 1.11 3.92 -7.29
N GLY A 60 -0.19 4.07 -7.50
CA GLY A 60 -0.85 3.80 -8.76
C GLY A 60 -2.01 4.75 -8.97
N PHE A 61 -2.29 5.10 -10.22
CA PHE A 61 -3.45 5.89 -10.61
C PHE A 61 -3.84 5.62 -12.06
N ASP A 62 -5.10 5.86 -12.37
CA ASP A 62 -5.62 5.79 -13.74
C ASP A 62 -5.49 7.14 -14.43
N SER A 63 -5.01 7.12 -15.66
CA SER A 63 -4.94 8.27 -16.55
C SER A 63 -5.81 8.03 -17.79
N PRO A 64 -6.15 9.07 -18.56
CA PRO A 64 -6.89 8.91 -19.82
C PRO A 64 -6.20 7.97 -20.83
N SER A 65 -4.88 7.82 -20.73
CA SER A 65 -4.09 6.97 -21.63
C SER A 65 -3.89 5.55 -21.08
N GLY A 66 -4.34 5.26 -19.85
CA GLY A 66 -4.18 3.99 -19.18
C GLY A 66 -3.65 4.14 -17.76
N ARG A 67 -3.45 3.03 -17.10
CA ARG A 67 -2.98 3.00 -15.71
C ARG A 67 -1.48 3.28 -15.62
N ILE A 68 -1.10 3.96 -14.55
CA ILE A 68 0.30 4.16 -14.16
C ILE A 68 0.50 3.56 -12.79
N ILE A 69 1.44 2.62 -12.69
CA ILE A 69 1.77 1.94 -11.43
C ILE A 69 3.27 2.05 -11.23
N ILE A 70 3.67 2.47 -10.05
CA ILE A 70 5.07 2.48 -9.64
C ILE A 70 5.17 1.79 -8.29
N VAL A 71 5.99 0.75 -8.25
CA VAL A 71 6.32 0.02 -7.03
C VAL A 71 7.78 0.13 -6.75
N ILE A 72 8.09 0.53 -5.54
CA ILE A 72 9.45 0.54 -5.02
C ILE A 72 9.62 -0.66 -4.10
N ALA A 73 10.68 -1.41 -4.35
CA ALA A 73 11.04 -2.56 -3.53
C ALA A 73 12.54 -2.60 -3.26
N THR A 74 12.91 -3.15 -2.11
CA THR A 74 14.30 -3.41 -1.72
C THR A 74 14.57 -4.90 -1.79
N SER A 75 15.80 -5.29 -2.14
CA SER A 75 16.23 -6.68 -2.13
C SER A 75 17.72 -6.79 -1.83
N SER A 76 18.08 -7.84 -1.09
CA SER A 76 19.48 -8.25 -0.87
C SER A 76 20.00 -9.19 -1.96
N ASP A 77 19.14 -9.67 -2.85
CA ASP A 77 19.52 -10.55 -3.93
C ASP A 77 20.38 -9.82 -4.97
N ARG A 78 21.19 -10.62 -5.66
CA ARG A 78 21.95 -10.10 -6.77
C ARG A 78 21.04 -9.70 -7.93
N ARG A 79 21.42 -8.66 -8.64
CA ARG A 79 20.69 -8.14 -9.80
C ARG A 79 20.31 -9.23 -10.81
N GLU A 80 21.27 -10.08 -11.13
CA GLU A 80 21.13 -11.14 -12.12
C GLU A 80 20.03 -12.15 -11.75
N SER A 81 19.86 -12.43 -10.46
CA SER A 81 18.82 -13.33 -9.96
C SER A 81 17.43 -12.75 -10.21
N ILE A 82 17.27 -11.47 -9.96
CA ILE A 82 15.99 -10.77 -10.14
C ILE A 82 15.67 -10.59 -11.64
N GLU A 83 16.68 -10.20 -12.44
CA GLU A 83 16.53 -10.11 -13.89
C GLU A 83 16.13 -11.46 -14.52
N LYS A 84 16.78 -12.54 -14.07
CA LYS A 84 16.45 -13.90 -14.50
C LYS A 84 15.00 -14.26 -14.16
N PHE A 85 14.56 -14.01 -12.93
CA PHE A 85 13.19 -14.27 -12.50
C PHE A 85 12.19 -13.59 -13.44
N TYR A 86 12.31 -12.29 -13.69
CA TYR A 86 11.38 -11.59 -14.58
C TYR A 86 11.48 -12.06 -16.03
N SER A 87 12.67 -12.45 -16.51
CA SER A 87 12.81 -13.00 -17.87
C SER A 87 12.08 -14.33 -18.07
N GLU A 88 11.93 -15.11 -17.00
CA GLU A 88 11.24 -16.41 -17.03
C GLU A 88 9.73 -16.27 -16.81
N VAL A 89 9.32 -15.36 -15.91
CA VAL A 89 7.92 -15.26 -15.49
C VAL A 89 7.09 -14.35 -16.38
N MET A 90 7.64 -13.23 -16.84
CA MET A 90 6.88 -12.25 -17.62
C MET A 90 6.28 -12.81 -18.91
N PRO A 91 6.98 -13.66 -19.70
CA PRO A 91 6.38 -14.29 -20.88
C PRO A 91 5.20 -15.21 -20.54
N GLN A 92 5.21 -15.88 -19.39
CA GLN A 92 4.12 -16.76 -18.93
C GLN A 92 2.85 -15.96 -18.60
N LEU A 93 3.00 -14.69 -18.24
CA LEU A 93 1.91 -13.75 -17.96
C LEU A 93 1.46 -12.96 -19.20
N GLY A 94 1.93 -13.36 -20.39
CA GLY A 94 1.56 -12.74 -21.66
C GLY A 94 2.33 -11.46 -22.00
N TRP A 95 3.37 -11.13 -21.24
CA TRP A 95 4.25 -10.01 -21.57
C TRP A 95 5.29 -10.44 -22.61
N LYS A 96 5.49 -9.62 -23.61
CA LYS A 96 6.50 -9.83 -24.66
C LYS A 96 7.69 -8.93 -24.42
N ILE A 97 8.90 -9.50 -24.51
CA ILE A 97 10.13 -8.73 -24.34
C ILE A 97 10.33 -7.77 -25.52
N TYR A 98 10.67 -6.53 -25.20
CA TYR A 98 10.99 -5.49 -26.17
C TYR A 98 12.19 -4.65 -25.68
N GLY A 99 13.38 -5.05 -26.08
CA GLY A 99 14.61 -4.47 -25.56
C GLY A 99 14.80 -4.75 -24.07
N LYS A 100 14.79 -3.68 -23.24
CA LYS A 100 14.91 -3.76 -21.77
C LYS A 100 13.58 -3.62 -21.04
N GLN A 101 12.48 -3.78 -21.75
CA GLN A 101 11.13 -3.65 -21.19
C GLN A 101 10.23 -4.74 -21.75
N TYR A 102 9.04 -4.88 -21.19
CA TYR A 102 8.04 -5.85 -21.61
C TYR A 102 6.76 -5.13 -22.01
N HIS A 103 6.11 -5.61 -23.07
CA HIS A 103 4.87 -5.04 -23.57
C HIS A 103 3.74 -6.07 -23.49
N ARG A 104 2.55 -5.62 -23.11
CA ARG A 104 1.32 -6.39 -23.12
C ARG A 104 0.14 -5.47 -23.45
N GLY A 105 -0.52 -5.69 -24.58
CA GLY A 105 -1.54 -4.77 -25.07
C GLY A 105 -0.97 -3.38 -25.28
N GLU A 106 -1.55 -2.39 -24.64
CA GLU A 106 -1.11 -0.99 -24.70
C GLU A 106 -0.25 -0.57 -23.49
N GLU A 107 0.22 -1.53 -22.72
CA GLU A 107 1.02 -1.31 -21.53
C GLU A 107 2.48 -1.74 -21.73
N LYS A 108 3.38 -1.04 -21.07
CA LYS A 108 4.76 -1.48 -20.89
C LYS A 108 5.06 -1.69 -19.42
N PHE A 109 5.76 -2.78 -19.14
CA PHE A 109 6.38 -3.03 -17.85
C PHE A 109 7.88 -2.83 -17.94
N GLN A 110 8.43 -2.19 -16.93
CA GLN A 110 9.85 -1.92 -16.83
C GLN A 110 10.30 -2.05 -15.37
N PHE A 111 11.48 -2.64 -15.16
CA PHE A 111 12.11 -2.66 -13.85
C PHE A 111 13.53 -2.11 -13.95
N ILE A 112 13.88 -1.26 -13.01
CA ILE A 112 15.17 -0.57 -12.96
C ILE A 112 15.70 -0.68 -11.54
N SER A 113 16.96 -1.02 -11.39
CA SER A 113 17.63 -1.07 -10.10
C SER A 113 18.64 0.05 -9.93
N SER A 114 18.78 0.48 -8.70
CA SER A 114 19.83 1.38 -8.25
C SER A 114 20.49 0.84 -6.97
N ASN A 115 21.76 1.16 -6.78
CA ASN A 115 22.47 0.78 -5.55
C ASN A 115 22.03 1.68 -4.40
N ASN A 116 21.87 1.08 -3.23
CA ASN A 116 21.67 1.78 -1.97
C ASN A 116 22.66 1.22 -0.93
N LEU A 117 22.81 1.91 0.20
CA LEU A 117 23.68 1.50 1.30
C LEU A 117 23.38 0.10 1.85
N ASN A 118 22.10 -0.33 1.75
CA ASN A 118 21.60 -1.59 2.29
C ASN A 118 21.25 -2.64 1.21
N GLY A 119 21.69 -2.46 -0.04
CA GLY A 119 21.40 -3.40 -1.13
C GLY A 119 20.89 -2.71 -2.39
N LEU A 120 20.03 -3.38 -3.14
CA LEU A 120 19.43 -2.87 -4.36
C LEU A 120 18.03 -2.32 -4.09
N ILE A 121 17.76 -1.12 -4.59
CA ILE A 121 16.41 -0.59 -4.73
C ILE A 121 15.95 -0.86 -6.15
N TRP A 122 14.76 -1.39 -6.27
CA TRP A 122 14.09 -1.69 -7.53
C TRP A 122 12.88 -0.80 -7.71
N ARG A 123 12.74 -0.23 -8.89
CA ARG A 123 11.52 0.40 -9.34
C ARG A 123 10.89 -0.47 -10.41
N LEU A 124 9.72 -1.02 -10.09
CA LEU A 124 8.85 -1.73 -11.01
C LEU A 124 7.80 -0.73 -11.50
N SER A 125 7.56 -0.66 -12.78
CA SER A 125 6.57 0.30 -13.31
C SER A 125 5.76 -0.31 -14.45
N ILE A 126 4.44 -0.07 -14.41
CA ILE A 126 3.55 -0.25 -15.55
C ILE A 126 3.12 1.14 -15.99
N THR A 127 3.22 1.40 -17.27
CA THR A 127 2.77 2.66 -17.87
C THR A 127 2.18 2.39 -19.25
N PRO A 128 1.31 3.25 -19.77
CA PRO A 128 0.90 3.18 -21.17
C PRO A 128 2.10 3.25 -22.13
N LEU A 129 1.98 2.59 -23.27
CA LEU A 129 2.99 2.67 -24.35
C LEU A 129 3.09 4.06 -24.94
N THR A 130 1.95 4.74 -25.05
CA THR A 130 1.87 6.13 -25.52
C THR A 130 1.56 7.02 -24.32
N ILE A 131 2.51 7.86 -23.94
CA ILE A 131 2.29 8.96 -23.01
C ILE A 131 2.07 10.19 -23.89
N PRO A 132 0.95 10.89 -23.75
CA PRO A 132 0.67 12.11 -24.53
C PRO A 132 1.66 13.21 -24.17
#